data_bf44e8a86d1cae6bccb1f992cb6175ae
#
_entry.id   bf44e8a86d1cae6bccb1f992cb6175ae
#
_cell.length_a   1.000
_cell.length_b   1.000
_cell.length_c   1.000
_cell.angle_alpha   90.00
_cell.angle_beta   90.00
_cell.angle_gamma   90.00
#
_symmetry.space_group_name_H-M   'P 1'
#
loop_
_entity.id
_entity.type
_entity.pdbx_description
1 polymer ?
#
loop_
_entity_poly.entity_id
_entity_poly.type
_entity_poly.pdbx_seq_one_letter_code
_entity_poly.pdbx_strand_id
1 'polypeptide(L)'
;MPRPSQTQLKDLLTRRIDKIIGEKELRAKLGSGRKLRIKHGVDPTTPDLHLGYSVVYHKLREFQELGHIVVYVIGDFTARFGDPTDKEKTRQLRDARDVKKMAEHYIRQALTILDPKKPRSATTANGSIKCRPKI
;
A
#
# COMPACT_ATOMS: atom_id res chain seq x y z
N MET A 1 -14.09 14.16 -10.91
CA MET A 1 -14.46 12.78 -10.51
C MET A 1 -15.87 12.79 -9.93
N PRO A 2 -16.75 11.81 -10.22
CA PRO A 2 -18.04 11.74 -9.53
C PRO A 2 -17.80 11.57 -8.02
N ARG A 3 -18.61 12.23 -7.23
CA ARG A 3 -18.58 12.06 -5.77
C ARG A 3 -19.15 10.68 -5.43
N PRO A 4 -18.56 9.93 -4.49
CA PRO A 4 -19.14 8.66 -4.04
C PRO A 4 -20.52 8.90 -3.42
N SER A 5 -21.45 7.96 -3.62
CA SER A 5 -22.76 7.99 -2.95
C SER A 5 -22.58 7.84 -1.44
N GLN A 6 -23.60 8.21 -0.68
CA GLN A 6 -23.58 8.05 0.79
C GLN A 6 -23.38 6.58 1.20
N THR A 7 -23.99 5.65 0.47
CA THR A 7 -23.82 4.20 0.70
C THR A 7 -22.40 3.76 0.42
N GLN A 8 -21.81 4.16 -0.73
CA GLN A 8 -20.41 3.84 -1.06
C GLN A 8 -19.44 4.42 -0.02
N LEU A 9 -19.69 5.63 0.45
CA LEU A 9 -18.85 6.26 1.47
C LEU A 9 -18.96 5.54 2.81
N LYS A 10 -20.19 5.14 3.21
CA LYS A 10 -20.42 4.35 4.42
C LYS A 10 -19.67 3.02 4.33
N ASP A 11 -19.85 2.25 3.26
CA ASP A 11 -19.18 0.96 3.07
C ASP A 11 -17.65 1.09 3.07
N LEU A 12 -17.12 2.09 2.37
CA LEU A 12 -15.70 2.36 2.33
C LEU A 12 -15.11 2.61 3.73
N LEU A 13 -15.85 3.30 4.60
CA LEU A 13 -15.38 3.75 5.91
C LEU A 13 -15.76 2.82 7.08
N THR A 14 -16.49 1.73 6.81
CA THR A 14 -16.89 0.78 7.87
C THR A 14 -16.45 -0.65 7.61
N ARG A 15 -16.50 -1.13 6.36
CA ARG A 15 -16.13 -2.52 6.05
C ARG A 15 -14.63 -2.73 6.19
N ARG A 16 -14.20 -3.80 6.86
CA ARG A 16 -12.80 -4.19 7.07
C ARG A 16 -11.96 -3.10 7.73
N ILE A 17 -12.57 -2.32 8.61
CA ILE A 17 -11.92 -1.24 9.35
C ILE A 17 -12.26 -1.41 10.82
N ASP A 18 -11.24 -1.39 11.65
CA ASP A 18 -11.36 -1.32 13.11
C ASP A 18 -11.43 0.15 13.55
N LYS A 19 -10.48 0.97 13.08
CA LYS A 19 -10.36 2.37 13.49
C LYS A 19 -9.85 3.25 12.36
N ILE A 20 -10.35 4.47 12.27
CA ILE A 20 -9.85 5.51 11.36
C ILE A 20 -9.26 6.65 12.20
N ILE A 21 -7.98 6.95 11.99
CA ILE A 21 -7.36 8.12 12.56
C ILE A 21 -7.49 9.27 11.55
N GLY A 22 -8.05 10.42 11.97
CA GLY A 22 -8.30 11.55 11.06
C GLY A 22 -9.53 11.32 10.15
N GLU A 23 -10.58 10.67 10.66
CA GLU A 23 -11.77 10.35 9.86
C GLU A 23 -12.45 11.60 9.29
N LYS A 24 -12.53 12.69 10.05
CA LYS A 24 -13.15 13.96 9.62
C LYS A 24 -12.46 14.51 8.37
N GLU A 25 -11.13 14.53 8.36
CA GLU A 25 -10.31 14.99 7.24
C GLU A 25 -10.44 14.05 6.04
N LEU A 26 -10.48 12.74 6.27
CA LEU A 26 -10.67 11.76 5.21
C LEU A 26 -12.04 11.93 4.54
N ARG A 27 -13.12 12.08 5.32
CA ARG A 27 -14.47 12.35 4.81
C ARG A 27 -14.52 13.63 3.98
N ALA A 28 -13.91 14.71 4.46
CA ALA A 28 -13.84 15.98 3.74
C ALA A 28 -13.10 15.84 2.39
N LYS A 29 -11.97 15.11 2.39
CA LYS A 29 -11.20 14.83 1.16
C LYS A 29 -12.00 13.98 0.16
N LEU A 30 -12.69 12.94 0.62
CA LEU A 30 -13.53 12.09 -0.24
C LEU A 30 -14.72 12.86 -0.81
N GLY A 31 -15.35 13.72 -0.01
CA GLY A 31 -16.46 14.58 -0.43
C GLY A 31 -16.06 15.72 -1.37
N SER A 32 -14.77 16.06 -1.47
CA SER A 32 -14.29 17.15 -2.33
C SER A 32 -14.34 16.85 -3.84
N GLY A 33 -14.55 15.59 -4.23
CA GLY A 33 -14.51 15.14 -5.62
C GLY A 33 -13.09 15.07 -6.22
N ARG A 34 -12.04 15.34 -5.43
CA ARG A 34 -10.64 15.27 -5.88
C ARG A 34 -10.16 13.81 -5.93
N LYS A 35 -9.31 13.50 -6.88
CA LYS A 35 -8.63 12.22 -6.97
C LYS A 35 -7.54 12.15 -5.90
N LEU A 36 -7.72 11.25 -4.93
CA LEU A 36 -6.78 11.05 -3.84
C LEU A 36 -5.68 10.06 -4.22
N ARG A 37 -4.53 10.18 -3.56
CA ARG A 37 -3.43 9.23 -3.62
C ARG A 37 -3.39 8.50 -2.28
N ILE A 38 -3.75 7.21 -2.32
CA ILE A 38 -3.82 6.35 -1.14
C ILE A 38 -2.50 5.59 -1.04
N LYS A 39 -1.70 5.91 -0.05
CA LYS A 39 -0.40 5.27 0.18
C LYS A 39 -0.57 3.98 1.00
N HIS A 40 0.07 2.91 0.56
CA HIS A 40 0.31 1.71 1.34
C HIS A 40 1.81 1.38 1.30
N GLY A 41 2.46 1.34 2.47
CA GLY A 41 3.86 0.97 2.61
C GLY A 41 3.99 -0.47 3.10
N VAL A 42 4.94 -1.22 2.53
CA VAL A 42 5.28 -2.58 2.95
C VAL A 42 6.78 -2.82 2.79
N ASP A 43 7.37 -3.51 3.76
CA ASP A 43 8.74 -3.98 3.71
C ASP A 43 8.77 -5.47 3.31
N PRO A 44 9.49 -5.86 2.26
CA PRO A 44 9.60 -7.26 1.83
C PRO A 44 10.52 -8.04 2.79
N THR A 45 9.97 -8.44 3.93
CA THR A 45 10.70 -9.16 4.99
C THR A 45 10.56 -10.67 4.90
N THR A 46 9.63 -11.18 4.11
CA THR A 46 9.37 -12.60 3.84
C THR A 46 9.32 -12.85 2.34
N PRO A 47 9.50 -14.08 1.84
CA PRO A 47 9.37 -14.37 0.40
C PRO A 47 7.97 -14.08 -0.15
N ASP A 48 6.94 -14.35 0.64
CA ASP A 48 5.53 -14.25 0.25
C ASP A 48 4.74 -13.37 1.21
N LEU A 49 3.68 -12.76 0.68
CA LEU A 49 2.65 -12.09 1.46
C LEU A 49 1.76 -13.14 2.14
N HIS A 50 1.50 -12.98 3.43
CA HIS A 50 0.52 -13.82 4.12
C HIS A 50 -0.92 -13.33 3.85
N LEU A 51 -1.91 -14.19 4.07
CA LEU A 51 -3.32 -13.94 3.78
C LEU A 51 -3.86 -12.65 4.44
N GLY A 52 -3.34 -12.23 5.59
CA GLY A 52 -3.73 -11.00 6.27
C GLY A 52 -3.61 -9.74 5.41
N TYR A 53 -2.64 -9.71 4.48
CA TYR A 53 -2.52 -8.59 3.54
C TYR A 53 -3.70 -8.45 2.58
N SER A 54 -4.43 -9.53 2.31
CA SER A 54 -5.60 -9.49 1.42
C SER A 54 -6.67 -8.51 1.92
N VAL A 55 -6.84 -8.38 3.23
CA VAL A 55 -7.79 -7.43 3.84
C VAL A 55 -7.44 -5.99 3.44
N VAL A 56 -6.16 -5.64 3.55
CA VAL A 56 -5.65 -4.31 3.17
C VAL A 56 -5.80 -4.08 1.66
N TYR A 57 -5.44 -5.08 0.84
CA TYR A 57 -5.52 -4.94 -0.63
C TYR A 57 -6.96 -4.84 -1.12
N HIS A 58 -7.91 -5.55 -0.53
CA HIS A 58 -9.32 -5.36 -0.84
C HIS A 58 -9.79 -3.94 -0.47
N LYS A 59 -9.32 -3.39 0.65
CA LYS A 59 -9.62 -2.00 1.00
C LYS A 59 -9.02 -1.01 -0.01
N LEU A 60 -7.78 -1.22 -0.42
CA LEU A 60 -7.13 -0.41 -1.46
C LEU A 60 -7.87 -0.54 -2.81
N ARG A 61 -8.38 -1.72 -3.15
CA ARG A 61 -9.18 -1.96 -4.35
C ARG A 61 -10.47 -1.15 -4.32
N GLU A 62 -11.16 -1.07 -3.18
CA GLU A 62 -12.35 -0.22 -3.02
C GLU A 62 -12.04 1.26 -3.36
N PHE A 63 -10.89 1.78 -2.92
CA PHE A 63 -10.46 3.13 -3.31
C PHE A 63 -10.18 3.24 -4.82
N GLN A 64 -9.61 2.21 -5.46
CA GLN A 64 -9.40 2.21 -6.91
C GLN A 64 -10.73 2.20 -7.68
N GLU A 65 -11.73 1.47 -7.20
CA GLU A 65 -13.07 1.39 -7.80
C GLU A 65 -13.77 2.75 -7.75
N LEU A 66 -13.58 3.51 -6.69
CA LEU A 66 -14.02 4.90 -6.59
C LEU A 66 -13.14 5.87 -7.42
N GLY A 67 -12.13 5.37 -8.13
CA GLY A 67 -11.29 6.14 -9.07
C GLY A 67 -10.09 6.83 -8.43
N HIS A 68 -9.76 6.55 -7.16
CA HIS A 68 -8.55 7.04 -6.51
C HIS A 68 -7.31 6.28 -6.99
N ILE A 69 -6.12 6.80 -6.68
CA ILE A 69 -4.83 6.21 -7.07
C ILE A 69 -4.24 5.52 -5.85
N VAL A 70 -3.96 4.24 -5.95
CA VAL A 70 -3.16 3.52 -4.95
C VAL A 70 -1.68 3.74 -5.26
N VAL A 71 -0.93 4.19 -4.26
CA VAL A 71 0.53 4.32 -4.30
C VAL A 71 1.11 3.23 -3.40
N TYR A 72 1.62 2.18 -4.03
CA TYR A 72 2.25 1.05 -3.36
C TYR A 72 3.73 1.35 -3.15
N VAL A 73 4.13 1.55 -1.90
CA VAL A 73 5.50 1.91 -1.51
C VAL A 73 6.20 0.70 -0.94
N ILE A 74 7.30 0.28 -1.54
CA ILE A 74 8.12 -0.82 -1.05
C ILE A 74 9.39 -0.24 -0.44
N GLY A 75 9.63 -0.60 0.83
CA GLY A 75 10.86 -0.26 1.53
C GLY A 75 11.98 -1.20 1.10
N ASP A 76 12.89 -0.72 0.23
CA ASP A 76 14.09 -1.46 -0.15
C ASP A 76 15.22 -1.29 0.88
N PHE A 77 15.38 -0.07 1.37
CA PHE A 77 16.38 0.24 2.41
C PHE A 77 16.02 -0.40 3.75
N THR A 78 14.81 -0.16 4.24
CA THR A 78 14.32 -0.68 5.54
C THR A 78 14.28 -2.21 5.56
N ALA A 79 13.96 -2.86 4.46
CA ALA A 79 13.99 -4.32 4.35
C ALA A 79 15.41 -4.93 4.46
N ARG A 80 16.45 -4.17 4.15
CA ARG A 80 17.84 -4.62 4.29
C ARG A 80 18.32 -4.59 5.72
N PHE A 81 17.92 -3.58 6.50
CA PHE A 81 18.41 -3.36 7.87
C PHE A 81 17.49 -3.93 8.94
N GLY A 82 16.25 -4.31 8.57
CA GLY A 82 15.22 -4.74 9.51
C GLY A 82 14.62 -3.58 10.31
N ASP A 83 13.50 -3.85 10.99
CA ASP A 83 12.87 -2.89 11.90
C ASP A 83 13.65 -2.88 13.23
N PRO A 84 14.14 -1.72 13.71
CA PRO A 84 14.86 -1.60 15.00
C PRO A 84 14.00 -1.95 16.21
N THR A 85 12.66 -2.07 16.04
CA THR A 85 11.73 -2.45 17.12
C THR A 85 11.67 -3.95 17.38
N ASP A 86 12.15 -4.80 16.47
CA ASP A 86 12.24 -6.25 16.64
C ASP A 86 13.47 -6.61 17.51
N LYS A 87 13.27 -6.62 18.82
CA LYS A 87 14.26 -7.08 19.80
C LYS A 87 14.56 -8.56 19.53
N GLU A 88 15.83 -8.90 19.30
CA GLU A 88 16.41 -10.26 19.43
C GLU A 88 16.77 -11.07 18.17
N LYS A 89 17.11 -10.51 17.04
CA LYS A 89 17.97 -11.27 16.11
C LYS A 89 18.92 -10.30 15.41
N THR A 90 20.21 -10.56 15.52
CA THR A 90 21.26 -10.05 14.64
C THR A 90 20.87 -10.40 13.19
N ARG A 91 20.04 -9.57 12.56
CA ARG A 91 19.58 -9.83 11.19
C ARG A 91 20.78 -9.59 10.27
N GLN A 92 21.23 -10.63 9.62
CA GLN A 92 22.20 -10.52 8.54
C GLN A 92 21.65 -9.51 7.51
N LEU A 93 22.48 -8.54 7.13
CA LEU A 93 22.19 -7.60 6.05
C LEU A 93 21.81 -8.39 4.80
N ARG A 94 20.57 -8.19 4.33
CA ARG A 94 20.09 -8.85 3.11
C ARG A 94 20.74 -8.22 1.88
N ASP A 95 21.05 -9.05 0.89
CA ASP A 95 21.54 -8.56 -0.40
C ASP A 95 20.44 -7.70 -1.06
N ALA A 96 20.86 -6.57 -1.63
CA ALA A 96 19.95 -5.67 -2.36
C ALA A 96 19.23 -6.36 -3.54
N ARG A 97 19.87 -7.37 -4.15
CA ARG A 97 19.27 -8.17 -5.24
C ARG A 97 18.12 -9.04 -4.74
N ASP A 98 18.25 -9.63 -3.55
CA ASP A 98 17.21 -10.49 -2.97
C ASP A 98 16.02 -9.65 -2.50
N VAL A 99 16.28 -8.49 -1.89
CA VAL A 99 15.22 -7.53 -1.53
C VAL A 99 14.46 -7.09 -2.78
N LYS A 100 15.15 -6.81 -3.89
CA LYS A 100 14.51 -6.43 -5.15
C LYS A 100 13.62 -7.55 -5.71
N LYS A 101 14.10 -8.81 -5.70
CA LYS A 101 13.30 -9.97 -6.15
C LYS A 101 12.05 -10.15 -5.30
N MET A 102 12.18 -10.05 -3.96
CA MET A 102 11.03 -10.11 -3.05
C MET A 102 10.04 -8.97 -3.30
N ALA A 103 10.53 -7.76 -3.54
CA ALA A 103 9.70 -6.60 -3.87
C ALA A 103 8.88 -6.82 -5.15
N GLU A 104 9.51 -7.34 -6.20
CA GLU A 104 8.82 -7.69 -7.45
C GLU A 104 7.77 -8.79 -7.24
N HIS A 105 8.06 -9.76 -6.37
CA HIS A 105 7.11 -10.83 -6.00
C HIS A 105 5.91 -10.26 -5.25
N TYR A 106 6.13 -9.40 -4.24
CA TYR A 106 5.07 -8.72 -3.50
C TYR A 106 4.14 -7.91 -4.42
N ILE A 107 4.72 -7.20 -5.39
CA ILE A 107 3.92 -6.46 -6.38
C ILE A 107 3.04 -7.43 -7.18
N ARG A 108 3.59 -8.54 -7.69
CA ARG A 108 2.81 -9.53 -8.45
C ARG A 108 1.68 -10.10 -7.62
N GLN A 109 1.92 -10.46 -6.37
CA GLN A 109 0.88 -10.97 -5.47
C GLN A 109 -0.18 -9.90 -5.16
N ALA A 110 0.21 -8.65 -4.91
CA ALA A 110 -0.74 -7.56 -4.68
C ALA A 110 -1.63 -7.30 -5.91
N LEU A 111 -1.08 -7.44 -7.12
CA LEU A 111 -1.81 -7.25 -8.39
C LEU A 111 -2.83 -8.35 -8.69
N THR A 112 -2.88 -9.44 -7.93
CA THR A 112 -3.99 -10.40 -8.02
C THR A 112 -5.32 -9.81 -7.51
N ILE A 113 -5.23 -8.81 -6.63
CA ILE A 113 -6.39 -8.12 -6.04
C ILE A 113 -6.52 -6.70 -6.60
N LEU A 114 -5.42 -5.96 -6.69
CA LEU A 114 -5.41 -4.58 -7.17
C LEU A 114 -5.57 -4.53 -8.71
N ASP A 115 -6.21 -3.46 -9.20
CA ASP A 115 -6.34 -3.22 -10.63
C ASP A 115 -4.96 -2.86 -11.23
N PRO A 116 -4.39 -3.68 -12.12
CA PRO A 116 -3.05 -3.44 -12.67
C PRO A 116 -2.97 -2.19 -13.55
N LYS A 117 -4.10 -1.65 -14.00
CA LYS A 117 -4.16 -0.42 -14.82
C LYS A 117 -4.10 0.86 -14.00
N LYS A 118 -4.31 0.77 -12.68
CA LYS A 118 -4.47 1.93 -11.79
C LYS A 118 -3.40 2.10 -10.71
N PRO A 119 -2.56 1.13 -10.32
CA PRO A 119 -1.56 1.36 -9.30
C PRO A 119 -0.38 2.16 -9.84
N ARG A 120 0.21 2.97 -8.96
CA ARG A 120 1.56 3.49 -9.13
C ARG A 120 2.42 2.86 -8.06
N SER A 121 3.46 2.14 -8.46
CA SER A 121 4.46 1.66 -7.51
C SER A 121 5.49 2.76 -7.24
N ALA A 122 5.94 2.83 -6.01
CA ALA A 122 7.07 3.68 -5.62
C ALA A 122 7.99 2.84 -4.75
N THR A 123 9.30 2.99 -4.92
CA THR A 123 10.30 2.39 -4.05
C THR A 123 11.00 3.46 -3.24
N THR A 124 11.35 3.14 -2.00
CA THR A 124 12.18 4.00 -1.17
C THR A 124 13.63 3.55 -1.31
N ALA A 125 14.41 4.23 -2.15
CA ALA A 125 15.86 4.06 -2.18
C ALA A 125 16.49 5.18 -1.38
N ASN A 126 17.36 4.87 -0.40
CA ASN A 126 18.08 5.84 0.42
C ASN A 126 17.19 6.90 1.10
N GLY A 127 16.02 6.49 1.58
CA GLY A 127 15.08 7.41 2.25
C GLY A 127 14.26 8.32 1.32
N SER A 128 14.48 8.28 0.02
CA SER A 128 13.70 9.03 -0.97
C SER A 128 12.70 8.16 -1.71
N ILE A 129 11.49 8.67 -1.94
CA ILE A 129 10.44 7.97 -2.69
C ILE A 129 10.63 8.25 -4.18
N LYS A 130 11.03 7.22 -4.94
CA LYS A 130 11.05 7.28 -6.41
C LYS A 130 9.75 6.70 -6.96
N CYS A 131 8.88 7.55 -7.50
CA CYS A 131 7.68 7.09 -8.22
C CYS A 131 8.08 6.59 -9.61
N ARG A 132 7.80 5.32 -9.91
CA ARG A 132 7.88 4.82 -11.28
C ARG A 132 6.51 4.93 -11.94
N PRO A 133 6.41 5.45 -13.17
CA PRO A 133 5.18 5.37 -13.94
C PRO A 133 5.00 3.93 -14.41
N LYS A 134 3.79 3.39 -14.23
CA LYS A 134 3.24 2.13 -14.74
C LYS A 134 4.21 0.94 -14.83
N ILE A 135 3.91 -0.10 -14.08
CA ILE A 135 4.33 -1.47 -14.42
C ILE A 135 3.44 -1.96 -15.56
#